data_8bf75bfc0dcab04a9778bfac14402025
#
_entry.id   8bf75bfc0dcab04a9778bfac14402025
#
_cell.length_a   1.000
_cell.length_b   1.000
_cell.length_c   1.000
_cell.angle_alpha   90.00
_cell.angle_beta   90.00
_cell.angle_gamma   90.00
#
_symmetry.space_group_name_H-M   'P 1'
#
loop_
_entity.id
_entity.type
_entity.pdbx_description
1 polymer ?
#
loop_
_entity_poly.entity_id
_entity_poly.type
_entity_poly.pdbx_seq_one_letter_code
_entity_poly.pdbx_strand_id
1 'polypeptide(L)'
;MTFSDKLIALRKKAGWSQEELAERLNVSRQSVSKWESAQSMPDIDKILQLSSLFSVTTDCLLKDTQDDTQPAAAQTPSPLPRVTLAQAEDYLTKAQANAPRMALATAFCIVSPIPLLALGTVSELGLLGLNDNLAGGLGMIALVVLVAVAVVLFMQCGAAVREYEFLEKEPIETEHGVTALVRERRAAFAPEYDRANRMGAALCILAAVPLFAAVMVGVSFLMSMSICLLLVLVACGVY
;
A
#
# COMPACT_ATOMS: atom_id res chain seq x y z
N MET A 1 -32.75 19.87 5.58
CA MET A 1 -32.85 21.35 5.70
C MET A 1 -32.20 21.99 4.51
N THR A 2 -32.88 22.93 3.83
CA THR A 2 -32.29 23.65 2.71
C THR A 2 -31.29 24.69 3.18
N PHE A 3 -30.45 25.20 2.27
CA PHE A 3 -29.52 26.32 2.59
C PHE A 3 -30.23 27.51 3.25
N SER A 4 -31.39 27.89 2.72
CA SER A 4 -32.21 29.01 3.25
C SER A 4 -32.67 28.77 4.69
N ASP A 5 -33.13 27.55 5.02
CA ASP A 5 -33.55 27.19 6.37
C ASP A 5 -32.41 27.29 7.37
N LYS A 6 -31.21 26.81 6.96
CA LYS A 6 -30.00 26.87 7.78
C LYS A 6 -29.51 28.31 8.00
N LEU A 7 -29.54 29.12 6.95
CA LEU A 7 -29.16 30.53 7.05
C LEU A 7 -30.07 31.28 8.05
N ILE A 8 -31.39 31.06 7.96
CA ILE A 8 -32.35 31.64 8.91
C ILE A 8 -32.07 31.16 10.34
N ALA A 9 -31.84 29.85 10.53
CA ALA A 9 -31.56 29.28 11.84
C ALA A 9 -30.27 29.85 12.47
N LEU A 10 -29.18 29.93 11.68
CA LEU A 10 -27.90 30.47 12.13
C LEU A 10 -28.00 31.96 12.49
N ARG A 11 -28.64 32.77 11.64
CA ARG A 11 -28.87 34.18 11.91
C ARG A 11 -29.70 34.40 13.19
N LYS A 12 -30.81 33.66 13.34
CA LYS A 12 -31.65 33.74 14.55
C LYS A 12 -30.89 33.31 15.79
N LYS A 13 -30.07 32.26 15.71
CA LYS A 13 -29.24 31.77 16.80
C LYS A 13 -28.21 32.82 17.23
N ALA A 14 -27.68 33.57 16.27
CA ALA A 14 -26.77 34.72 16.54
C ALA A 14 -27.50 35.98 17.04
N GLY A 15 -28.84 36.00 17.04
CA GLY A 15 -29.63 37.13 17.46
C GLY A 15 -29.67 38.30 16.47
N TRP A 16 -29.29 38.08 15.20
CA TRP A 16 -29.16 39.15 14.22
C TRP A 16 -30.41 39.35 13.38
N SER A 17 -30.66 40.61 13.01
CA SER A 17 -31.62 40.97 11.97
C SER A 17 -31.06 40.69 10.58
N GLN A 18 -31.89 40.70 9.55
CA GLN A 18 -31.43 40.57 8.15
C GLN A 18 -30.54 41.78 7.76
N GLU A 19 -30.74 42.95 8.35
CA GLU A 19 -29.92 44.14 8.11
C GLU A 19 -28.53 44.00 8.71
N GLU A 20 -28.43 43.54 9.94
CA GLU A 20 -27.16 43.26 10.60
C GLU A 20 -26.32 42.21 9.91
N LEU A 21 -26.97 41.13 9.42
CA LEU A 21 -26.30 40.10 8.61
C LEU A 21 -25.80 40.68 7.27
N ALA A 22 -26.60 41.51 6.61
CA ALA A 22 -26.25 42.15 5.35
C ALA A 22 -25.06 43.13 5.53
N GLU A 23 -25.03 43.91 6.60
CA GLU A 23 -23.94 44.78 6.93
C GLU A 23 -22.62 44.01 7.15
N ARG A 24 -22.63 42.92 7.92
CA ARG A 24 -21.45 42.09 8.19
C ARG A 24 -20.88 41.40 6.94
N LEU A 25 -21.75 41.09 5.98
CA LEU A 25 -21.36 40.48 4.70
C LEU A 25 -21.07 41.52 3.62
N ASN A 26 -21.26 42.82 3.91
CA ASN A 26 -21.17 43.89 2.94
C ASN A 26 -22.02 43.64 1.69
N VAL A 27 -23.31 43.34 1.91
CA VAL A 27 -24.34 43.15 0.88
C VAL A 27 -25.61 43.90 1.20
N SER A 28 -26.53 44.00 0.24
CA SER A 28 -27.83 44.59 0.51
C SER A 28 -28.73 43.71 1.38
N ARG A 29 -29.60 44.27 2.20
CA ARG A 29 -30.65 43.53 2.92
C ARG A 29 -31.51 42.70 1.94
N GLN A 30 -31.76 43.20 0.74
CA GLN A 30 -32.52 42.50 -0.28
C GLN A 30 -31.81 41.18 -0.72
N SER A 31 -30.50 41.16 -0.79
CA SER A 31 -29.72 39.95 -1.10
C SER A 31 -29.93 38.87 -0.02
N VAL A 32 -29.80 39.24 1.25
CA VAL A 32 -30.05 38.34 2.37
C VAL A 32 -31.49 37.82 2.36
N SER A 33 -32.47 38.71 2.12
CA SER A 33 -33.88 38.31 2.02
C SER A 33 -34.14 37.30 0.88
N LYS A 34 -33.51 37.49 -0.30
CA LYS A 34 -33.59 36.55 -1.42
C LYS A 34 -32.96 35.17 -1.11
N TRP A 35 -31.84 35.16 -0.38
CA TRP A 35 -31.19 33.92 0.06
C TRP A 35 -32.04 33.16 1.07
N GLU A 36 -32.64 33.86 2.04
CA GLU A 36 -33.53 33.26 3.03
C GLU A 36 -34.85 32.80 2.45
N SER A 37 -35.35 33.41 1.36
CA SER A 37 -36.56 32.97 0.64
C SER A 37 -36.30 31.96 -0.47
N ALA A 38 -35.07 31.44 -0.58
CA ALA A 38 -34.62 30.50 -1.64
C ALA A 38 -34.81 31.03 -3.06
N GLN A 39 -34.93 32.35 -3.26
CA GLN A 39 -35.07 32.97 -4.58
C GLN A 39 -33.72 33.11 -5.31
N SER A 40 -32.63 33.13 -4.57
CA SER A 40 -31.26 33.15 -5.12
C SER A 40 -30.29 32.52 -4.13
N MET A 41 -29.15 32.09 -4.65
CA MET A 41 -28.05 31.56 -3.84
C MET A 41 -26.90 32.58 -3.79
N PRO A 42 -26.18 32.76 -2.65
CA PRO A 42 -25.00 33.59 -2.60
C PRO A 42 -23.88 32.98 -3.48
N ASP A 43 -22.95 33.83 -3.91
CA ASP A 43 -21.74 33.38 -4.59
C ASP A 43 -20.80 32.66 -3.61
N ILE A 44 -19.78 31.98 -4.16
CA ILE A 44 -18.84 31.17 -3.38
C ILE A 44 -18.13 32.02 -2.31
N ASP A 45 -17.74 33.24 -2.63
CA ASP A 45 -17.05 34.14 -1.70
C ASP A 45 -17.94 34.49 -0.50
N LYS A 46 -19.25 34.70 -0.73
CA LYS A 46 -20.22 34.94 0.34
C LYS A 46 -20.51 33.69 1.17
N ILE A 47 -20.49 32.51 0.55
CA ILE A 47 -20.61 31.22 1.28
C ILE A 47 -19.41 31.02 2.22
N LEU A 48 -18.19 31.33 1.76
CA LEU A 48 -16.98 31.29 2.59
C LEU A 48 -17.04 32.29 3.74
N GLN A 49 -17.52 33.52 3.48
CA GLN A 49 -17.74 34.54 4.51
C GLN A 49 -18.79 34.11 5.53
N LEU A 50 -19.91 33.50 5.09
CA LEU A 50 -20.95 32.94 5.98
C LEU A 50 -20.40 31.81 6.84
N SER A 51 -19.60 30.90 6.24
CA SER A 51 -18.93 29.80 6.95
C SER A 51 -18.06 30.35 8.10
N SER A 52 -17.21 31.34 7.82
CA SER A 52 -16.35 31.97 8.83
C SER A 52 -17.15 32.77 9.87
N LEU A 53 -18.19 33.50 9.46
CA LEU A 53 -19.00 34.34 10.31
C LEU A 53 -19.79 33.55 11.34
N PHE A 54 -20.34 32.40 10.92
CA PHE A 54 -21.12 31.53 11.79
C PHE A 54 -20.28 30.41 12.40
N SER A 55 -18.99 30.30 12.11
CA SER A 55 -18.10 29.21 12.55
C SER A 55 -18.65 27.82 12.21
N VAL A 56 -19.19 27.67 11.01
CA VAL A 56 -19.71 26.41 10.47
C VAL A 56 -18.97 26.06 9.19
N THR A 57 -18.90 24.76 8.83
CA THR A 57 -18.25 24.35 7.57
C THR A 57 -19.12 24.73 6.35
N THR A 58 -18.51 24.98 5.21
CA THR A 58 -19.22 25.20 3.94
C THR A 58 -20.09 24.00 3.56
N ASP A 59 -19.63 22.81 3.88
CA ASP A 59 -20.39 21.55 3.72
C ASP A 59 -21.68 21.56 4.55
N CYS A 60 -21.62 22.05 5.78
CA CYS A 60 -22.80 22.18 6.64
C CYS A 60 -23.84 23.15 6.04
N LEU A 61 -23.39 24.21 5.37
CA LEU A 61 -24.28 25.15 4.71
C LEU A 61 -24.93 24.58 3.43
N LEU A 62 -24.16 23.81 2.64
CA LEU A 62 -24.52 23.41 1.28
C LEU A 62 -25.21 22.04 1.19
N LYS A 63 -24.89 21.08 2.09
CA LYS A 63 -25.50 19.74 2.04
C LYS A 63 -26.86 19.71 2.75
N ASP A 64 -27.87 19.17 2.10
CA ASP A 64 -29.26 19.04 2.61
C ASP A 64 -29.44 17.96 3.70
N THR A 65 -28.39 17.53 4.39
CA THR A 65 -28.45 16.55 5.49
C THR A 65 -29.04 17.15 6.75
N GLN A 66 -30.02 16.47 7.34
CA GLN A 66 -30.54 16.75 8.67
C GLN A 66 -29.45 16.42 9.69
N ASP A 67 -29.29 17.32 10.67
CA ASP A 67 -28.34 17.27 11.78
C ASP A 67 -26.86 17.52 11.41
N ASP A 68 -26.46 18.80 11.61
CA ASP A 68 -25.23 19.11 12.33
C ASP A 68 -24.99 20.62 12.36
N THR A 69 -25.66 21.31 13.30
CA THR A 69 -25.22 22.62 13.78
C THR A 69 -24.08 22.45 14.78
N GLN A 70 -22.96 21.84 14.37
CA GLN A 70 -21.77 21.81 15.21
C GLN A 70 -20.81 22.95 14.84
N PRO A 71 -20.24 23.65 15.84
CA PRO A 71 -19.25 24.70 15.59
C PRO A 71 -17.99 24.12 14.97
N ALA A 72 -17.38 24.86 14.04
CA ALA A 72 -16.19 24.49 13.27
C ALA A 72 -14.92 24.15 14.11
N ALA A 73 -15.00 24.20 15.42
CA ALA A 73 -13.90 23.86 16.33
C ALA A 73 -13.83 22.38 16.74
N ALA A 74 -14.82 21.56 16.35
CA ALA A 74 -14.75 20.12 16.55
C ALA A 74 -14.65 19.46 15.19
N GLN A 75 -13.44 19.21 14.73
CA GLN A 75 -13.20 18.15 13.77
C GLN A 75 -13.73 16.88 14.44
N THR A 76 -14.97 16.46 14.09
CA THR A 76 -15.38 15.09 14.38
C THR A 76 -14.28 14.21 13.84
N PRO A 77 -13.68 13.34 14.66
CA PRO A 77 -12.75 12.37 14.11
C PRO A 77 -13.56 11.61 13.05
N SER A 78 -13.19 11.76 11.79
CA SER A 78 -13.64 10.85 10.74
C SER A 78 -13.45 9.45 11.31
N PRO A 79 -14.44 8.53 11.26
CA PRO A 79 -14.23 7.17 11.73
C PRO A 79 -13.12 6.46 10.95
N LEU A 80 -12.60 7.09 9.92
CA LEU A 80 -11.49 6.60 9.10
C LEU A 80 -10.14 7.00 9.72
N PRO A 81 -9.22 6.06 9.89
CA PRO A 81 -7.89 6.36 10.41
C PRO A 81 -7.17 7.35 9.47
N ARG A 82 -6.70 8.45 10.03
CA ARG A 82 -5.92 9.47 9.30
C ARG A 82 -4.45 9.08 9.30
N VAL A 83 -3.87 8.96 8.12
CA VAL A 83 -2.45 8.71 7.94
C VAL A 83 -1.71 10.05 7.88
N THR A 84 -0.83 10.28 8.85
CA THR A 84 0.05 11.45 8.88
C THR A 84 1.25 11.27 7.95
N LEU A 85 1.86 12.39 7.56
CA LEU A 85 3.06 12.38 6.73
C LEU A 85 4.20 11.57 7.37
N ALA A 86 4.41 11.73 8.68
CA ALA A 86 5.43 11.00 9.44
C ALA A 86 5.20 9.48 9.45
N GLN A 87 3.95 9.03 9.59
CA GLN A 87 3.60 7.60 9.52
C GLN A 87 3.83 7.02 8.12
N ALA A 88 3.51 7.79 7.06
CA ALA A 88 3.77 7.38 5.70
C ALA A 88 5.28 7.24 5.41
N GLU A 89 6.10 8.17 5.87
CA GLU A 89 7.57 8.10 5.74
C GLU A 89 8.16 6.92 6.50
N ASP A 90 7.71 6.66 7.73
CA ASP A 90 8.18 5.55 8.54
C ASP A 90 7.80 4.20 7.90
N TYR A 91 6.55 4.07 7.41
CA TYR A 91 6.13 2.89 6.66
C TYR A 91 7.00 2.64 5.43
N LEU A 92 7.22 3.66 4.59
CA LEU A 92 8.04 3.53 3.38
C LEU A 92 9.49 3.15 3.71
N THR A 93 10.05 3.70 4.77
CA THR A 93 11.41 3.40 5.22
C THR A 93 11.53 1.97 5.72
N LYS A 94 10.58 1.50 6.55
CA LYS A 94 10.52 0.13 7.03
C LYS A 94 10.28 -0.87 5.90
N ALA A 95 9.39 -0.56 4.96
CA ALA A 95 9.13 -1.40 3.79
C ALA A 95 10.38 -1.54 2.91
N GLN A 96 11.09 -0.43 2.65
CA GLN A 96 12.34 -0.43 1.88
C GLN A 96 13.44 -1.24 2.58
N ALA A 97 13.59 -1.11 3.90
CA ALA A 97 14.58 -1.88 4.67
C ALA A 97 14.28 -3.39 4.71
N ASN A 98 13.00 -3.78 4.62
CA ASN A 98 12.58 -5.18 4.63
C ASN A 98 12.58 -5.84 3.23
N ALA A 99 12.54 -5.07 2.15
CA ALA A 99 12.51 -5.59 0.79
C ALA A 99 13.63 -6.61 0.50
N PRO A 100 14.93 -6.35 0.80
CA PRO A 100 15.99 -7.31 0.53
C PRO A 100 15.88 -8.59 1.38
N ARG A 101 15.33 -8.49 2.61
CA ARG A 101 15.08 -9.67 3.45
C ARG A 101 13.97 -10.56 2.91
N MET A 102 12.92 -9.95 2.37
CA MET A 102 11.84 -10.70 1.70
C MET A 102 12.34 -11.38 0.42
N ALA A 103 13.17 -10.69 -0.37
CA ALA A 103 13.79 -11.28 -1.55
C ALA A 103 14.71 -12.46 -1.17
N LEU A 104 15.49 -12.33 -0.09
CA LEU A 104 16.32 -13.42 0.39
C LEU A 104 15.50 -14.63 0.88
N ALA A 105 14.39 -14.39 1.59
CA ALA A 105 13.50 -15.46 2.05
C ALA A 105 12.88 -16.23 0.88
N THR A 106 12.43 -15.52 -0.16
CA THR A 106 11.93 -16.16 -1.40
C THR A 106 13.01 -16.94 -2.12
N ALA A 107 14.23 -16.41 -2.20
CA ALA A 107 15.36 -17.14 -2.78
C ALA A 107 15.66 -18.45 -2.03
N PHE A 108 15.63 -18.45 -0.69
CA PHE A 108 15.80 -19.69 0.10
C PHE A 108 14.69 -20.72 -0.16
N CYS A 109 13.44 -20.29 -0.32
CA CYS A 109 12.37 -21.20 -0.69
C CYS A 109 12.60 -21.85 -2.07
N ILE A 110 13.07 -21.05 -3.04
CA ILE A 110 13.30 -21.53 -4.41
C ILE A 110 14.51 -22.50 -4.46
N VAL A 111 15.56 -22.20 -3.69
CA VAL A 111 16.80 -22.98 -3.64
C VAL A 111 16.65 -24.25 -2.78
N SER A 112 15.65 -24.30 -1.89
CA SER A 112 15.49 -25.39 -0.92
C SER A 112 15.47 -26.82 -1.50
N PRO A 113 14.97 -27.15 -2.71
CA PRO A 113 15.01 -28.50 -3.26
C PRO A 113 16.35 -28.88 -3.88
N ILE A 114 17.26 -27.93 -4.12
CA ILE A 114 18.57 -28.20 -4.76
C ILE A 114 19.40 -29.24 -4.00
N PRO A 115 19.58 -29.19 -2.66
CA PRO A 115 20.36 -30.17 -1.93
C PRO A 115 19.82 -31.60 -2.09
N LEU A 116 18.48 -31.76 -2.12
CA LEU A 116 17.85 -33.05 -2.32
C LEU A 116 18.14 -33.63 -3.71
N LEU A 117 18.00 -32.81 -4.75
CA LEU A 117 18.29 -33.22 -6.13
C LEU A 117 19.79 -33.50 -6.34
N ALA A 118 20.66 -32.64 -5.81
CA ALA A 118 22.09 -32.80 -5.94
C ALA A 118 22.61 -34.06 -5.22
N LEU A 119 22.17 -34.34 -4.00
CA LEU A 119 22.58 -35.55 -3.27
C LEU A 119 22.00 -36.79 -3.90
N GLY A 120 20.80 -36.76 -4.42
CA GLY A 120 20.21 -37.88 -5.16
C GLY A 120 21.04 -38.23 -6.39
N THR A 121 21.43 -37.24 -7.21
CA THR A 121 22.25 -37.48 -8.41
C THR A 121 23.66 -37.97 -8.08
N VAL A 122 24.26 -37.46 -7.01
CA VAL A 122 25.58 -37.88 -6.54
C VAL A 122 25.56 -39.35 -6.06
N SER A 123 24.46 -39.76 -5.41
CA SER A 123 24.25 -41.15 -4.99
C SER A 123 24.12 -42.08 -6.19
N GLU A 124 23.31 -41.72 -7.19
CA GLU A 124 23.17 -42.51 -8.44
C GLU A 124 24.50 -42.69 -9.18
N LEU A 125 25.40 -41.73 -9.13
CA LEU A 125 26.72 -41.80 -9.74
C LEU A 125 27.75 -42.55 -8.91
N GLY A 126 27.42 -42.92 -7.66
CA GLY A 126 28.31 -43.62 -6.74
C GLY A 126 29.55 -42.83 -6.32
N LEU A 127 29.57 -41.50 -6.56
CA LEU A 127 30.76 -40.64 -6.34
C LEU A 127 31.18 -40.53 -4.87
N LEU A 128 30.23 -40.63 -3.93
CA LEU A 128 30.47 -40.48 -2.48
C LEU A 128 30.32 -41.76 -1.68
N GLY A 129 29.99 -42.91 -2.32
CA GLY A 129 29.72 -44.17 -1.64
C GLY A 129 28.56 -44.12 -0.66
N LEU A 130 27.66 -43.10 -0.79
CA LEU A 130 26.52 -42.94 0.05
C LEU A 130 25.40 -43.86 -0.42
N ASN A 131 24.72 -44.53 0.54
CA ASN A 131 23.48 -45.26 0.22
C ASN A 131 22.38 -44.26 -0.16
N ASP A 132 21.51 -44.61 -1.11
CA ASP A 132 20.39 -43.79 -1.58
C ASP A 132 19.51 -43.26 -0.45
N ASN A 133 19.28 -44.10 0.56
CA ASN A 133 18.52 -43.71 1.75
C ASN A 133 19.21 -42.60 2.57
N LEU A 134 20.53 -42.61 2.69
CA LEU A 134 21.28 -41.58 3.41
C LEU A 134 21.34 -40.26 2.62
N ALA A 135 21.56 -40.35 1.31
CA ALA A 135 21.55 -39.19 0.43
C ALA A 135 20.19 -38.51 0.41
N GLY A 136 19.10 -39.27 0.27
CA GLY A 136 17.74 -38.79 0.36
C GLY A 136 17.39 -38.17 1.72
N GLY A 137 17.80 -38.83 2.83
CA GLY A 137 17.57 -38.36 4.19
C GLY A 137 18.28 -36.99 4.48
N LEU A 138 19.56 -36.89 4.10
CA LEU A 138 20.32 -35.65 4.25
C LEU A 138 19.75 -34.52 3.40
N GLY A 139 19.37 -34.83 2.14
CA GLY A 139 18.72 -33.85 1.25
C GLY A 139 17.39 -33.32 1.79
N MET A 140 16.57 -34.23 2.37
CA MET A 140 15.32 -33.87 3.00
C MET A 140 15.51 -32.97 4.24
N ILE A 141 16.50 -33.30 5.06
CA ILE A 141 16.83 -32.45 6.24
C ILE A 141 17.28 -31.07 5.78
N ALA A 142 18.15 -30.97 4.78
CA ALA A 142 18.61 -29.70 4.24
C ALA A 142 17.45 -28.87 3.68
N LEU A 143 16.52 -29.49 2.94
CA LEU A 143 15.31 -28.84 2.43
C LEU A 143 14.47 -28.25 3.56
N VAL A 144 14.15 -29.06 4.59
CA VAL A 144 13.34 -28.61 5.74
C VAL A 144 14.00 -27.45 6.47
N VAL A 145 15.32 -27.52 6.68
CA VAL A 145 16.08 -26.45 7.37
C VAL A 145 16.01 -25.15 6.55
N LEU A 146 16.23 -25.21 5.22
CA LEU A 146 16.17 -24.02 4.37
C LEU A 146 14.77 -23.40 4.35
N VAL A 147 13.73 -24.22 4.27
CA VAL A 147 12.35 -23.75 4.34
C VAL A 147 12.04 -23.11 5.70
N ALA A 148 12.50 -23.74 6.79
CA ALA A 148 12.31 -23.19 8.14
C ALA A 148 12.97 -21.80 8.29
N VAL A 149 14.19 -21.63 7.78
CA VAL A 149 14.88 -20.32 7.77
C VAL A 149 14.07 -19.29 6.94
N ALA A 150 13.59 -19.69 5.76
CA ALA A 150 12.78 -18.79 4.93
C ALA A 150 11.49 -18.36 5.64
N VAL A 151 10.78 -19.28 6.30
CA VAL A 151 9.56 -18.97 7.06
C VAL A 151 9.84 -18.01 8.20
N VAL A 152 10.93 -18.20 8.95
CA VAL A 152 11.33 -17.29 10.04
C VAL A 152 11.61 -15.89 9.50
N LEU A 153 12.30 -15.77 8.36
CA LEU A 153 12.56 -14.49 7.70
C LEU A 153 11.24 -13.80 7.26
N PHE A 154 10.30 -14.54 6.66
CA PHE A 154 8.99 -14.00 6.32
C PHE A 154 8.21 -13.51 7.55
N MET A 155 8.22 -14.27 8.64
CA MET A 155 7.56 -13.86 9.88
C MET A 155 8.17 -12.57 10.46
N GLN A 156 9.50 -12.43 10.43
CA GLN A 156 10.18 -11.22 10.88
C GLN A 156 9.84 -10.01 10.01
N CYS A 157 9.81 -10.17 8.69
CA CYS A 157 9.41 -9.11 7.77
C CYS A 157 7.94 -8.70 7.98
N GLY A 158 7.04 -9.67 8.15
CA GLY A 158 5.63 -9.41 8.44
C GLY A 158 5.41 -8.68 9.76
N ALA A 159 6.17 -9.04 10.80
CA ALA A 159 6.08 -8.40 12.11
C ALA A 159 6.50 -6.91 12.06
N ALA A 160 7.49 -6.56 11.24
CA ALA A 160 7.99 -5.18 11.12
C ALA A 160 6.97 -4.21 10.46
N VAL A 161 6.05 -4.71 9.65
CA VAL A 161 5.04 -3.92 8.95
C VAL A 161 3.64 -4.08 9.55
N ARG A 162 3.48 -4.99 10.52
CA ARG A 162 2.18 -5.32 11.13
C ARG A 162 1.46 -4.13 11.76
N GLU A 163 2.21 -3.17 12.29
CA GLU A 163 1.67 -1.93 12.85
C GLU A 163 0.87 -1.12 11.83
N TYR A 164 1.17 -1.29 10.54
CA TYR A 164 0.55 -0.60 9.41
C TYR A 164 -0.47 -1.44 8.64
N GLU A 165 -0.89 -2.59 9.18
CA GLU A 165 -1.85 -3.51 8.55
C GLU A 165 -3.20 -2.83 8.24
N PHE A 166 -3.56 -1.80 9.01
CA PHE A 166 -4.77 -1.00 8.80
C PHE A 166 -4.74 -0.23 7.46
N LEU A 167 -3.54 0.10 6.91
CA LEU A 167 -3.40 0.77 5.62
C LEU A 167 -3.91 -0.07 4.43
N GLU A 168 -3.92 -1.39 4.58
CA GLU A 168 -4.38 -2.31 3.51
C GLU A 168 -5.84 -2.73 3.68
N LYS A 169 -6.34 -2.75 4.93
CA LYS A 169 -7.65 -3.34 5.25
C LYS A 169 -8.78 -2.32 5.36
N GLU A 170 -8.48 -1.08 5.71
CA GLU A 170 -9.48 -0.06 5.97
C GLU A 170 -9.38 1.10 5.00
N PRO A 171 -10.49 1.72 4.60
CA PRO A 171 -10.44 2.97 3.87
C PRO A 171 -9.80 4.04 4.77
N ILE A 172 -8.76 4.70 4.27
CA ILE A 172 -7.96 5.68 5.02
C ILE A 172 -8.16 7.08 4.47
N GLU A 173 -8.17 8.08 5.36
CA GLU A 173 -8.01 9.48 4.97
C GLU A 173 -6.52 9.85 5.04
N THR A 174 -5.98 10.36 3.94
CA THR A 174 -4.58 10.81 3.88
C THR A 174 -4.49 12.30 4.13
N GLU A 175 -3.53 12.71 4.96
CA GLU A 175 -3.20 14.11 5.19
C GLU A 175 -2.71 14.78 3.89
N HIS A 176 -2.89 16.12 3.80
CA HIS A 176 -2.40 16.90 2.66
C HIS A 176 -0.89 16.68 2.49
N GLY A 177 -0.48 16.24 1.29
CA GLY A 177 0.93 15.98 0.98
C GLY A 177 1.35 14.51 0.97
N VAL A 178 0.66 13.60 1.68
CA VAL A 178 0.98 12.16 1.69
C VAL A 178 0.93 11.55 0.30
N THR A 179 -0.11 11.86 -0.48
CA THR A 179 -0.26 11.36 -1.85
C THR A 179 0.83 11.90 -2.79
N ALA A 180 1.28 13.14 -2.58
CA ALA A 180 2.37 13.75 -3.34
C ALA A 180 3.71 13.06 -3.00
N LEU A 181 4.00 12.85 -1.72
CA LEU A 181 5.20 12.16 -1.24
C LEU A 181 5.29 10.73 -1.81
N VAL A 182 4.21 9.96 -1.72
CA VAL A 182 4.17 8.59 -2.23
C VAL A 182 4.37 8.56 -3.75
N ARG A 183 3.77 9.51 -4.47
CA ARG A 183 3.94 9.64 -5.93
C ARG A 183 5.38 9.97 -6.30
N GLU A 184 6.01 10.89 -5.59
CA GLU A 184 7.40 11.30 -5.81
C GLU A 184 8.36 10.13 -5.55
N ARG A 185 8.22 9.45 -4.42
CA ARG A 185 9.01 8.27 -4.08
C ARG A 185 8.82 7.17 -5.11
N ARG A 186 7.60 6.88 -5.52
CA ARG A 186 7.30 5.89 -6.55
C ARG A 186 7.95 6.27 -7.89
N ALA A 187 7.88 7.53 -8.30
CA ALA A 187 8.50 8.00 -9.53
C ALA A 187 10.04 7.91 -9.50
N ALA A 188 10.65 8.14 -8.34
CA ALA A 188 12.10 7.99 -8.17
C ALA A 188 12.57 6.52 -8.27
N PHE A 189 11.79 5.57 -7.73
CA PHE A 189 12.14 4.15 -7.75
C PHE A 189 11.71 3.41 -9.03
N ALA A 190 10.71 3.92 -9.76
CA ALA A 190 10.16 3.26 -10.94
C ALA A 190 11.22 2.83 -11.97
N PRO A 191 12.20 3.67 -12.38
CA PRO A 191 13.15 3.30 -13.43
C PRO A 191 14.10 2.17 -13.01
N GLU A 192 14.52 2.13 -11.74
CA GLU A 192 15.37 1.05 -11.22
C GLU A 192 14.59 -0.25 -11.09
N TYR A 193 13.38 -0.17 -10.53
CA TYR A 193 12.48 -1.30 -10.41
C TYR A 193 12.13 -1.92 -11.77
N ASP A 194 11.79 -1.11 -12.76
CA ASP A 194 11.44 -1.58 -14.10
C ASP A 194 12.64 -2.24 -14.80
N ARG A 195 13.87 -1.75 -14.56
CA ARG A 195 15.09 -2.37 -15.08
C ARG A 195 15.33 -3.73 -14.42
N ALA A 196 15.30 -3.79 -13.09
CA ALA A 196 15.49 -5.01 -12.32
C ALA A 196 14.44 -6.08 -12.68
N ASN A 197 13.16 -5.68 -12.74
CA ASN A 197 12.06 -6.57 -13.09
C ASN A 197 12.20 -7.15 -14.50
N ARG A 198 12.59 -6.33 -15.49
CA ARG A 198 12.86 -6.82 -16.87
C ARG A 198 14.03 -7.78 -16.91
N MET A 199 15.11 -7.50 -16.18
CA MET A 199 16.27 -8.39 -16.12
C MET A 199 15.93 -9.69 -15.42
N GLY A 200 15.21 -9.66 -14.30
CA GLY A 200 14.74 -10.83 -13.58
C GLY A 200 13.81 -11.71 -14.43
N ALA A 201 12.84 -11.10 -15.12
CA ALA A 201 11.94 -11.80 -16.01
C ALA A 201 12.71 -12.47 -17.19
N ALA A 202 13.63 -11.78 -17.80
CA ALA A 202 14.47 -12.34 -18.87
C ALA A 202 15.32 -13.51 -18.37
N LEU A 203 15.90 -13.38 -17.17
CA LEU A 203 16.71 -14.44 -16.56
C LEU A 203 15.85 -15.68 -16.25
N CYS A 204 14.64 -15.50 -15.73
CA CYS A 204 13.71 -16.62 -15.47
C CYS A 204 13.31 -17.37 -16.76
N ILE A 205 13.08 -16.63 -17.85
CA ILE A 205 12.74 -17.24 -19.14
C ILE A 205 13.95 -18.01 -19.71
N LEU A 206 15.14 -17.39 -19.70
CA LEU A 206 16.37 -18.01 -20.19
C LEU A 206 16.78 -19.23 -19.35
N ALA A 207 16.43 -19.27 -18.07
CA ALA A 207 16.72 -20.41 -17.20
C ALA A 207 16.07 -21.72 -17.66
N ALA A 208 14.99 -21.66 -18.44
CA ALA A 208 14.35 -22.85 -19.00
C ALA A 208 15.13 -23.48 -20.17
N VAL A 209 16.02 -22.75 -20.85
CA VAL A 209 16.74 -23.24 -22.03
C VAL A 209 17.62 -24.46 -21.73
N PRO A 210 18.47 -24.48 -20.69
CA PRO A 210 19.30 -25.65 -20.38
C PRO A 210 18.47 -26.88 -20.01
N LEU A 211 17.27 -26.69 -19.42
CA LEU A 211 16.36 -27.79 -19.11
C LEU A 211 15.86 -28.47 -20.40
N PHE A 212 15.40 -27.68 -21.38
CA PHE A 212 14.96 -28.24 -22.67
C PHE A 212 16.11 -28.93 -23.40
N ALA A 213 17.31 -28.34 -23.36
CA ALA A 213 18.50 -29.01 -23.97
C ALA A 213 18.81 -30.35 -23.28
N ALA A 214 18.74 -30.42 -21.96
CA ALA A 214 18.99 -31.68 -21.22
C ALA A 214 17.95 -32.76 -21.53
N VAL A 215 16.68 -32.37 -21.68
CA VAL A 215 15.60 -33.32 -22.11
C VAL A 215 15.89 -33.88 -23.50
N MET A 216 16.39 -33.10 -24.44
CA MET A 216 16.74 -33.59 -25.79
C MET A 216 17.89 -34.60 -25.79
N VAL A 217 18.82 -34.46 -24.85
CA VAL A 217 19.98 -35.38 -24.70
C VAL A 217 19.56 -36.68 -23.98
N GLY A 218 18.52 -36.65 -23.16
CA GLY A 218 17.95 -37.86 -22.52
C GLY A 218 18.80 -38.46 -21.38
N VAL A 219 19.76 -37.71 -20.82
CA VAL A 219 20.64 -38.16 -19.73
C VAL A 219 20.10 -37.63 -18.40
N SER A 220 19.75 -38.54 -17.48
CA SER A 220 19.14 -38.20 -16.15
C SER A 220 19.98 -37.21 -15.33
N PHE A 221 21.30 -37.40 -15.32
CA PHE A 221 22.23 -36.51 -14.65
C PHE A 221 22.17 -35.05 -15.18
N LEU A 222 22.14 -34.90 -16.52
CA LEU A 222 22.05 -33.58 -17.15
C LEU A 222 20.70 -32.89 -16.83
N MET A 223 19.62 -33.67 -16.74
CA MET A 223 18.30 -33.18 -16.35
C MET A 223 18.31 -32.63 -14.91
N SER A 224 18.85 -33.40 -13.97
CA SER A 224 18.93 -32.95 -12.56
C SER A 224 19.80 -31.70 -12.39
N MET A 225 20.96 -31.65 -13.05
CA MET A 225 21.85 -30.49 -13.04
C MET A 225 21.21 -29.26 -13.67
N SER A 226 20.44 -29.43 -14.75
CA SER A 226 19.73 -28.31 -15.39
C SER A 226 18.57 -27.79 -14.54
N ILE A 227 17.89 -28.66 -13.79
CA ILE A 227 16.87 -28.22 -12.81
C ILE A 227 17.52 -27.41 -11.69
N CYS A 228 18.64 -27.88 -11.13
CA CYS A 228 19.39 -27.13 -10.12
C CYS A 228 19.82 -25.74 -10.64
N LEU A 229 20.35 -25.69 -11.86
CA LEU A 229 20.75 -24.44 -12.51
C LEU A 229 19.55 -23.51 -12.72
N LEU A 230 18.41 -24.03 -13.16
CA LEU A 230 17.17 -23.28 -13.32
C LEU A 230 16.75 -22.65 -11.99
N LEU A 231 16.73 -23.41 -10.91
CA LEU A 231 16.34 -22.92 -9.59
C LEU A 231 17.27 -21.80 -9.08
N VAL A 232 18.60 -21.93 -9.31
CA VAL A 232 19.56 -20.89 -8.96
C VAL A 232 19.32 -19.61 -9.77
N LEU A 233 19.12 -19.75 -11.09
CA LEU A 233 18.88 -18.58 -11.97
C LEU A 233 17.57 -17.87 -11.62
N VAL A 234 16.51 -18.64 -11.31
CA VAL A 234 15.22 -18.06 -10.85
C VAL A 234 15.41 -17.35 -9.50
N ALA A 235 16.13 -17.95 -8.56
CA ALA A 235 16.41 -17.30 -7.26
C ALA A 235 17.19 -15.99 -7.43
N CYS A 236 18.16 -15.95 -8.34
CA CYS A 236 18.89 -14.71 -8.69
C CYS A 236 18.00 -13.68 -9.40
N GLY A 237 17.01 -14.12 -10.17
CA GLY A 237 16.07 -13.21 -10.85
C GLY A 237 15.02 -12.59 -9.94
N VAL A 238 14.76 -13.23 -8.79
CA VAL A 238 13.82 -12.73 -7.76
C VAL A 238 14.51 -11.81 -6.76
N TYR A 239 15.83 -11.97 -6.54
CA TYR A 239 16.64 -11.11 -5.66
C TYR A 239 16.98 -9.79 -6.34
#